data_5e8b73d27fea8caa3248f57f634a6a53
#
_entry.id   5e8b73d27fea8caa3248f57f634a6a53
#
_cell.length_a   1.000
_cell.length_b   1.000
_cell.length_c   1.000
_cell.angle_alpha   90.00
_cell.angle_beta   90.00
_cell.angle_gamma   90.00
#
_symmetry.space_group_name_H-M   'P 1'
#
loop_
_entity.id
_entity.type
_entity.pdbx_description
1 polymer ?
#
loop_
_entity_poly.entity_id
_entity_poly.type
_entity_poly.pdbx_seq_one_letter_code
_entity_poly.pdbx_strand_id
1 'polypeptide(L)'
;MDSLITAAARALAAGDPLGALDRVALRDDAPALALRGIAMAQLGDLVRAKALVKSAARAFGPKEPLARARCVVAEAEIALASRDLGWPVKALETARLTLEAHGDRVNAAHARYLQIRRWVLIGRLDEADVLLAALDPAPLPPVLRAAHELVVAGIAIRRLQSQTARLALARAEHVAREAGIPALIGEVENAVNVLNSPAARLIAHGEERPLWLDEVETVLGSTALVVDACRYAVRGVGMSVSLARRPVLFTLARALAEAWPADVSRETLIRRAFRLKLSDESHRARLRVEVGRLRAALKPLAGVIATPRGFALVALVSSDVVVLAQPVEERHAALFALLADGESWSSSALALALDTSQRTVQRTLDALAAAGKVQPFGRGRARRWMTPPVPGFATTLLLPAPLPSD
;
A
#
# COMPACT_ATOMS: atom_id res chain seq x y z
N MET A 1 -23.80 -21.98 -27.53
CA MET A 1 -23.12 -20.83 -26.91
C MET A 1 -23.02 -19.69 -27.90
N ASP A 2 -23.25 -18.45 -27.50
CA ASP A 2 -23.19 -17.29 -28.39
C ASP A 2 -21.77 -17.01 -28.83
N SER A 3 -21.48 -17.10 -30.13
CA SER A 3 -20.14 -16.95 -30.71
C SER A 3 -19.52 -15.58 -30.44
N LEU A 4 -20.33 -14.51 -30.39
CA LEU A 4 -19.88 -13.15 -30.11
C LEU A 4 -19.46 -12.99 -28.63
N ILE A 5 -20.21 -13.57 -27.69
CA ILE A 5 -19.85 -13.59 -26.27
C ILE A 5 -18.52 -14.32 -26.06
N THR A 6 -18.38 -15.51 -26.67
CA THR A 6 -17.12 -16.27 -26.58
C THR A 6 -15.93 -15.51 -27.20
N ALA A 7 -16.14 -14.88 -28.37
CA ALA A 7 -15.10 -14.09 -29.01
C ALA A 7 -14.70 -12.84 -28.20
N ALA A 8 -15.68 -12.15 -27.58
CA ALA A 8 -15.42 -11.02 -26.70
C ALA A 8 -14.67 -11.44 -25.43
N ALA A 9 -15.02 -12.58 -24.83
CA ALA A 9 -14.34 -13.12 -23.67
C ALA A 9 -12.86 -13.47 -23.99
N ARG A 10 -12.61 -14.07 -25.15
CA ARG A 10 -11.23 -14.36 -25.62
C ARG A 10 -10.41 -13.08 -25.86
N ALA A 11 -11.04 -12.05 -26.46
CA ALA A 11 -10.37 -10.76 -26.66
C ALA A 11 -9.95 -10.14 -25.31
N LEU A 12 -10.82 -10.15 -24.29
CA LEU A 12 -10.48 -9.68 -22.94
C LEU A 12 -9.35 -10.48 -22.31
N ALA A 13 -9.38 -11.81 -22.45
CA ALA A 13 -8.32 -12.68 -21.93
C ALA A 13 -6.95 -12.43 -22.61
N ALA A 14 -6.96 -11.96 -23.87
CA ALA A 14 -5.79 -11.55 -24.61
C ALA A 14 -5.37 -10.09 -24.35
N GLY A 15 -6.07 -9.35 -23.47
CA GLY A 15 -5.77 -7.94 -23.20
C GLY A 15 -6.23 -6.98 -24.30
N ASP A 16 -7.24 -7.36 -25.09
CA ASP A 16 -7.86 -6.53 -26.15
C ASP A 16 -9.29 -6.08 -25.73
N PRO A 17 -9.41 -5.06 -24.88
CA PRO A 17 -10.71 -4.57 -24.44
C PRO A 17 -11.50 -3.88 -25.54
N LEU A 18 -10.86 -3.26 -26.53
CA LEU A 18 -11.53 -2.62 -27.65
C LEU A 18 -12.17 -3.67 -28.58
N GLY A 19 -11.42 -4.69 -28.95
CA GLY A 19 -11.95 -5.80 -29.74
C GLY A 19 -13.06 -6.56 -29.02
N ALA A 20 -13.06 -6.61 -27.69
CA ALA A 20 -14.18 -7.15 -26.92
C ALA A 20 -15.42 -6.25 -27.01
N LEU A 21 -15.24 -4.94 -26.86
CA LEU A 21 -16.35 -3.97 -26.95
C LEU A 21 -17.03 -3.99 -28.31
N ASP A 22 -16.27 -4.04 -29.41
CA ASP A 22 -16.80 -4.09 -30.77
C ASP A 22 -17.81 -5.23 -30.96
N ARG A 23 -17.60 -6.35 -30.25
CA ARG A 23 -18.45 -7.54 -30.35
C ARG A 23 -19.73 -7.48 -29.52
N VAL A 24 -19.72 -6.70 -28.42
CA VAL A 24 -20.82 -6.68 -27.44
C VAL A 24 -21.37 -5.29 -27.14
N ALA A 25 -20.92 -4.24 -27.83
CA ALA A 25 -21.27 -2.85 -27.55
C ALA A 25 -22.79 -2.57 -27.59
N LEU A 26 -23.50 -3.20 -28.51
CA LEU A 26 -24.94 -2.99 -28.75
C LEU A 26 -25.83 -4.00 -28.02
N ARG A 27 -25.25 -4.84 -27.15
CA ARG A 27 -26.00 -5.88 -26.43
C ARG A 27 -26.22 -5.50 -24.99
N ASP A 28 -27.42 -5.81 -24.47
CA ASP A 28 -27.81 -5.52 -23.07
C ASP A 28 -28.18 -6.79 -22.27
N ASP A 29 -27.90 -7.98 -22.83
CA ASP A 29 -28.03 -9.24 -22.07
C ASP A 29 -26.94 -9.36 -20.99
N ALA A 30 -27.21 -10.19 -19.98
CA ALA A 30 -26.37 -10.29 -18.80
C ALA A 30 -24.88 -10.62 -19.12
N PRO A 31 -24.56 -11.59 -20.02
CA PRO A 31 -23.17 -11.85 -20.40
C PRO A 31 -22.49 -10.66 -21.10
N ALA A 32 -23.19 -9.98 -21.99
CA ALA A 32 -22.65 -8.82 -22.70
C ALA A 32 -22.39 -7.66 -21.75
N LEU A 33 -23.30 -7.37 -20.81
CA LEU A 33 -23.10 -6.35 -19.78
C LEU A 33 -21.89 -6.67 -18.90
N ALA A 34 -21.68 -7.94 -18.52
CA ALA A 34 -20.52 -8.36 -17.76
C ALA A 34 -19.21 -8.08 -18.53
N LEU A 35 -19.12 -8.55 -19.78
CA LEU A 35 -17.94 -8.36 -20.62
C LEU A 35 -17.65 -6.87 -20.91
N ARG A 36 -18.69 -6.07 -21.16
CA ARG A 36 -18.57 -4.61 -21.31
C ARG A 36 -18.03 -3.96 -20.03
N GLY A 37 -18.53 -4.40 -18.88
CA GLY A 37 -18.04 -3.91 -17.60
C GLY A 37 -16.55 -4.21 -17.39
N ILE A 38 -16.13 -5.40 -17.73
CA ILE A 38 -14.72 -5.84 -17.70
C ILE A 38 -13.86 -5.00 -18.65
N ALA A 39 -14.32 -4.84 -19.90
CA ALA A 39 -13.61 -4.04 -20.90
C ALA A 39 -13.47 -2.58 -20.44
N MET A 40 -14.53 -1.96 -19.90
CA MET A 40 -14.47 -0.60 -19.35
C MET A 40 -13.46 -0.50 -18.20
N ALA A 41 -13.37 -1.53 -17.37
CA ALA A 41 -12.41 -1.58 -16.28
C ALA A 41 -10.96 -1.63 -16.80
N GLN A 42 -10.68 -2.45 -17.80
CA GLN A 42 -9.37 -2.51 -18.46
C GLN A 42 -8.99 -1.18 -19.16
N LEU A 43 -9.98 -0.43 -19.62
CA LEU A 43 -9.79 0.91 -20.19
C LEU A 43 -9.72 2.03 -19.14
N GLY A 44 -9.85 1.71 -17.85
CA GLY A 44 -9.73 2.68 -16.76
C GLY A 44 -11.03 3.40 -16.36
N ASP A 45 -12.15 3.18 -17.06
CA ASP A 45 -13.46 3.73 -16.66
C ASP A 45 -14.09 2.87 -15.56
N LEU A 46 -13.50 2.93 -14.35
CA LEU A 46 -13.91 2.11 -13.20
C LEU A 46 -15.34 2.41 -12.74
N VAL A 47 -15.83 3.63 -12.94
CA VAL A 47 -17.19 4.04 -12.56
C VAL A 47 -18.21 3.33 -13.43
N ARG A 48 -18.01 3.38 -14.74
CA ARG A 48 -18.90 2.74 -15.73
C ARG A 48 -18.80 1.22 -15.64
N ALA A 49 -17.57 0.70 -15.47
CA ALA A 49 -17.31 -0.71 -15.24
C ALA A 49 -18.12 -1.26 -14.06
N LYS A 50 -18.06 -0.62 -12.90
CA LYS A 50 -18.80 -1.00 -11.69
C LYS A 50 -20.32 -1.01 -11.92
N ALA A 51 -20.84 0.00 -12.63
CA ALA A 51 -22.25 0.08 -12.94
C ALA A 51 -22.71 -1.08 -13.85
N LEU A 52 -21.94 -1.39 -14.90
CA LEU A 52 -22.24 -2.47 -15.85
C LEU A 52 -22.19 -3.85 -15.19
N VAL A 53 -21.13 -4.14 -14.41
CA VAL A 53 -20.99 -5.42 -13.69
C VAL A 53 -22.13 -5.62 -12.68
N LYS A 54 -22.55 -4.58 -11.96
CA LYS A 54 -23.71 -4.64 -11.06
C LYS A 54 -25.03 -4.91 -11.82
N SER A 55 -25.17 -4.31 -13.00
CA SER A 55 -26.35 -4.57 -13.83
C SER A 55 -26.34 -5.99 -14.36
N ALA A 56 -25.20 -6.50 -14.79
CA ALA A 56 -25.02 -7.90 -15.20
C ALA A 56 -25.39 -8.88 -14.07
N ALA A 57 -24.86 -8.65 -12.85
CA ALA A 57 -25.16 -9.49 -11.69
C ALA A 57 -26.67 -9.57 -11.37
N ARG A 58 -27.40 -8.46 -11.58
CA ARG A 58 -28.85 -8.41 -11.42
C ARG A 58 -29.58 -9.13 -12.56
N ALA A 59 -29.10 -8.95 -13.80
CA ALA A 59 -29.70 -9.54 -14.99
C ALA A 59 -29.57 -11.07 -15.04
N PHE A 60 -28.45 -11.64 -14.54
CA PHE A 60 -28.28 -13.09 -14.38
C PHE A 60 -29.30 -13.71 -13.43
N GLY A 61 -29.75 -12.96 -12.41
CA GLY A 61 -30.77 -13.43 -11.48
C GLY A 61 -30.28 -14.60 -10.56
N PRO A 62 -31.19 -15.13 -9.71
CA PRO A 62 -30.83 -16.17 -8.72
C PRO A 62 -30.56 -17.55 -9.31
N LYS A 63 -31.01 -17.82 -10.53
CA LYS A 63 -30.86 -19.11 -11.20
C LYS A 63 -29.47 -19.34 -11.77
N GLU A 64 -28.66 -18.30 -11.86
CA GLU A 64 -27.27 -18.36 -12.36
C GLU A 64 -26.25 -17.97 -11.29
N PRO A 65 -26.11 -18.79 -10.24
CA PRO A 65 -25.27 -18.46 -9.10
C PRO A 65 -23.79 -18.31 -9.48
N LEU A 66 -23.30 -19.11 -10.42
CA LEU A 66 -21.93 -19.08 -10.90
C LEU A 66 -21.60 -17.76 -11.62
N ALA A 67 -22.44 -17.34 -12.56
CA ALA A 67 -22.25 -16.09 -13.30
C ALA A 67 -22.34 -14.86 -12.37
N ARG A 68 -23.25 -14.90 -11.40
CA ARG A 68 -23.35 -13.86 -10.37
C ARG A 68 -22.10 -13.80 -9.48
N ALA A 69 -21.57 -14.96 -9.07
CA ALA A 69 -20.35 -15.02 -8.28
C ALA A 69 -19.15 -14.41 -9.03
N ARG A 70 -19.01 -14.70 -10.33
CA ARG A 70 -18.00 -14.05 -11.20
C ARG A 70 -18.18 -12.54 -11.26
N CYS A 71 -19.40 -12.03 -11.38
CA CYS A 71 -19.65 -10.58 -11.33
C CYS A 71 -19.25 -9.96 -9.98
N VAL A 72 -19.45 -10.67 -8.86
CA VAL A 72 -19.02 -10.22 -7.53
C VAL A 72 -17.48 -10.13 -7.45
N VAL A 73 -16.77 -11.11 -8.01
CA VAL A 73 -15.30 -11.07 -8.09
C VAL A 73 -14.83 -9.89 -8.93
N ALA A 74 -15.43 -9.67 -10.10
CA ALA A 74 -15.11 -8.53 -10.95
C ALA A 74 -15.41 -7.18 -10.24
N GLU A 75 -16.53 -7.09 -9.52
CA GLU A 75 -16.84 -5.89 -8.71
C GLU A 75 -15.81 -5.67 -7.60
N ALA A 76 -15.34 -6.74 -6.95
CA ALA A 76 -14.30 -6.66 -5.92
C ALA A 76 -12.97 -6.18 -6.50
N GLU A 77 -12.59 -6.64 -7.68
CA GLU A 77 -11.39 -6.21 -8.38
C GLU A 77 -11.48 -4.73 -8.77
N ILE A 78 -12.59 -4.30 -9.34
CA ILE A 78 -12.86 -2.88 -9.64
C ILE A 78 -12.79 -2.03 -8.37
N ALA A 79 -13.35 -2.53 -7.25
CA ALA A 79 -13.27 -1.85 -5.96
C ALA A 79 -11.82 -1.72 -5.47
N LEU A 80 -11.02 -2.79 -5.60
CA LEU A 80 -9.60 -2.78 -5.23
C LEU A 80 -8.81 -1.80 -6.10
N ALA A 81 -8.99 -1.83 -7.43
CA ALA A 81 -8.34 -0.91 -8.36
C ALA A 81 -8.73 0.54 -8.07
N SER A 82 -9.99 0.82 -7.78
CA SER A 82 -10.47 2.16 -7.38
C SER A 82 -10.17 2.51 -5.92
N ARG A 83 -9.40 1.70 -5.20
CA ARG A 83 -9.10 1.86 -3.75
C ARG A 83 -10.36 2.06 -2.89
N ASP A 84 -11.48 1.44 -3.29
CA ASP A 84 -12.71 1.38 -2.49
C ASP A 84 -12.63 0.21 -1.48
N LEU A 85 -11.82 0.40 -0.44
CA LEU A 85 -11.58 -0.63 0.59
C LEU A 85 -12.79 -0.84 1.52
N GLY A 86 -13.83 -0.03 1.41
CA GLY A 86 -15.11 -0.21 2.08
C GLY A 86 -16.02 -1.27 1.46
N TRP A 87 -15.63 -1.85 0.33
CA TRP A 87 -16.41 -2.89 -0.36
C TRP A 87 -16.59 -4.14 0.52
N PRO A 88 -17.78 -4.79 0.51
CA PRO A 88 -18.11 -5.85 1.47
C PRO A 88 -17.30 -7.14 1.26
N VAL A 89 -16.32 -7.40 2.13
CA VAL A 89 -15.45 -8.60 2.07
C VAL A 89 -16.24 -9.90 2.18
N LYS A 90 -17.34 -9.90 2.95
CA LYS A 90 -18.22 -11.09 3.08
C LYS A 90 -18.84 -11.52 1.75
N ALA A 91 -19.14 -10.56 0.87
CA ALA A 91 -19.68 -10.88 -0.45
C ALA A 91 -18.65 -11.62 -1.32
N LEU A 92 -17.36 -11.22 -1.25
CA LEU A 92 -16.29 -11.90 -1.96
C LEU A 92 -16.10 -13.33 -1.46
N GLU A 93 -16.11 -13.54 -0.15
CA GLU A 93 -15.99 -14.87 0.44
C GLU A 93 -17.16 -15.79 0.05
N THR A 94 -18.40 -15.28 0.05
CA THR A 94 -19.56 -16.03 -0.42
C THR A 94 -19.43 -16.39 -1.90
N ALA A 95 -18.97 -15.46 -2.73
CA ALA A 95 -18.74 -15.70 -4.15
C ALA A 95 -17.66 -16.77 -4.36
N ARG A 96 -16.55 -16.70 -3.63
CA ARG A 96 -15.48 -17.69 -3.67
C ARG A 96 -15.99 -19.11 -3.36
N LEU A 97 -16.75 -19.27 -2.28
CA LEU A 97 -17.36 -20.56 -1.92
C LEU A 97 -18.31 -21.08 -3.01
N THR A 98 -19.09 -20.18 -3.62
CA THR A 98 -19.97 -20.54 -4.74
C THR A 98 -19.16 -21.03 -5.95
N LEU A 99 -18.06 -20.34 -6.27
CA LEU A 99 -17.17 -20.73 -7.37
C LEU A 99 -16.52 -22.10 -7.13
N GLU A 100 -16.04 -22.34 -5.92
CA GLU A 100 -15.46 -23.66 -5.54
C GLU A 100 -16.51 -24.78 -5.65
N ALA A 101 -17.70 -24.56 -5.11
CA ALA A 101 -18.78 -25.56 -5.17
C ALA A 101 -19.21 -25.93 -6.61
N HIS A 102 -19.00 -25.03 -7.57
CA HIS A 102 -19.27 -25.25 -8.99
C HIS A 102 -18.02 -25.62 -9.81
N GLY A 103 -16.88 -25.90 -9.16
CA GLY A 103 -15.64 -26.30 -9.82
C GLY A 103 -14.84 -25.19 -10.52
N ASP A 104 -15.25 -23.93 -10.38
CA ASP A 104 -14.54 -22.77 -10.95
C ASP A 104 -13.34 -22.37 -10.06
N ARG A 105 -12.33 -23.25 -10.04
CA ARG A 105 -11.14 -23.09 -9.18
C ARG A 105 -10.31 -21.85 -9.52
N VAL A 106 -10.29 -21.45 -10.80
CA VAL A 106 -9.51 -20.29 -11.27
C VAL A 106 -10.09 -19.00 -10.70
N ASN A 107 -11.39 -18.78 -10.83
CA ASN A 107 -12.05 -17.60 -10.28
C ASN A 107 -12.10 -17.63 -8.74
N ALA A 108 -12.18 -18.79 -8.12
CA ALA A 108 -12.08 -18.93 -6.67
C ALA A 108 -10.68 -18.52 -6.15
N ALA A 109 -9.61 -18.95 -6.83
CA ALA A 109 -8.24 -18.51 -6.52
C ALA A 109 -8.07 -17.01 -6.73
N HIS A 110 -8.63 -16.45 -7.82
CA HIS A 110 -8.60 -15.01 -8.06
C HIS A 110 -9.28 -14.22 -6.93
N ALA A 111 -10.47 -14.65 -6.50
CA ALA A 111 -11.14 -14.06 -5.34
C ALA A 111 -10.26 -14.06 -4.07
N ARG A 112 -9.50 -15.13 -3.87
CA ARG A 112 -8.54 -15.23 -2.75
C ARG A 112 -7.40 -14.23 -2.90
N TYR A 113 -6.81 -14.08 -4.09
CA TYR A 113 -5.77 -13.07 -4.34
C TYR A 113 -6.26 -11.64 -4.11
N LEU A 114 -7.50 -11.31 -4.50
CA LEU A 114 -8.09 -10.01 -4.22
C LEU A 114 -8.21 -9.73 -2.71
N GLN A 115 -8.58 -10.74 -1.93
CA GLN A 115 -8.64 -10.65 -0.46
C GLN A 115 -7.25 -10.41 0.13
N ILE A 116 -6.23 -11.16 -0.33
CA ILE A 116 -4.85 -11.02 0.12
C ILE A 116 -4.31 -9.63 -0.26
N ARG A 117 -4.49 -9.19 -1.50
CA ARG A 117 -4.07 -7.84 -1.97
C ARG A 117 -4.70 -6.74 -1.12
N ARG A 118 -5.97 -6.88 -0.75
CA ARG A 118 -6.62 -5.94 0.17
C ARG A 118 -5.96 -5.94 1.55
N TRP A 119 -5.63 -7.10 2.10
CA TRP A 119 -4.96 -7.18 3.40
C TRP A 119 -3.54 -6.59 3.36
N VAL A 120 -2.79 -6.82 2.30
CA VAL A 120 -1.50 -6.16 2.08
C VAL A 120 -1.66 -4.65 2.06
N LEU A 121 -2.68 -4.10 1.36
CA LEU A 121 -2.93 -2.65 1.31
C LEU A 121 -3.22 -2.03 2.68
N ILE A 122 -3.95 -2.74 3.55
CA ILE A 122 -4.30 -2.24 4.90
C ILE A 122 -3.30 -2.66 5.97
N GLY A 123 -2.18 -3.27 5.60
CA GLY A 123 -1.10 -3.63 6.53
C GLY A 123 -1.31 -4.91 7.35
N ARG A 124 -2.34 -5.71 7.05
CA ARG A 124 -2.62 -7.00 7.72
C ARG A 124 -1.79 -8.12 7.09
N LEU A 125 -0.48 -8.08 7.33
CA LEU A 125 0.48 -8.94 6.61
C LEU A 125 0.44 -10.40 7.10
N ASP A 126 0.18 -10.63 8.38
CA ASP A 126 0.14 -12.00 8.93
C ASP A 126 -1.05 -12.78 8.39
N GLU A 127 -2.22 -12.13 8.29
CA GLU A 127 -3.40 -12.74 7.68
C GLU A 127 -3.23 -12.94 6.16
N ALA A 128 -2.52 -12.02 5.51
CA ALA A 128 -2.17 -12.17 4.09
C ALA A 128 -1.31 -13.40 3.87
N ASP A 129 -0.28 -13.62 4.69
CA ASP A 129 0.60 -14.81 4.60
C ASP A 129 -0.15 -16.12 4.84
N VAL A 130 -1.00 -16.17 5.85
CA VAL A 130 -1.80 -17.39 6.14
C VAL A 130 -2.65 -17.79 4.93
N LEU A 131 -3.30 -16.82 4.28
CA LEU A 131 -4.10 -17.14 3.09
C LEU A 131 -3.22 -17.46 1.88
N LEU A 132 -2.09 -16.79 1.72
CA LEU A 132 -1.17 -17.04 0.61
C LEU A 132 -0.58 -18.45 0.68
N ALA A 133 -0.19 -18.90 1.87
CA ALA A 133 0.34 -20.23 2.10
C ALA A 133 -0.66 -21.37 1.78
N ALA A 134 -1.95 -21.05 1.81
CA ALA A 134 -3.00 -22.01 1.45
C ALA A 134 -3.27 -22.12 -0.06
N LEU A 135 -2.59 -21.34 -0.89
CA LEU A 135 -2.76 -21.31 -2.35
C LEU A 135 -1.59 -21.99 -3.05
N ASP A 136 -1.90 -22.99 -3.89
CA ASP A 136 -0.94 -23.54 -4.83
C ASP A 136 -1.04 -22.79 -6.17
N PRO A 137 -0.02 -22.05 -6.58
CA PRO A 137 -0.02 -21.34 -7.86
C PRO A 137 0.26 -22.24 -9.07
N ALA A 138 0.81 -23.45 -8.89
CA ALA A 138 1.29 -24.30 -9.98
C ALA A 138 0.20 -24.65 -11.02
N PRO A 139 -1.04 -25.02 -10.64
CA PRO A 139 -2.09 -25.35 -11.61
C PRO A 139 -2.79 -24.12 -12.20
N LEU A 140 -2.40 -22.90 -11.79
CA LEU A 140 -3.09 -21.68 -12.21
C LEU A 140 -2.55 -21.13 -13.53
N PRO A 141 -3.38 -20.42 -14.32
CA PRO A 141 -2.93 -19.78 -15.54
C PRO A 141 -1.85 -18.71 -15.25
N PRO A 142 -1.02 -18.35 -16.26
CA PRO A 142 0.10 -17.40 -16.09
C PRO A 142 -0.29 -16.10 -15.41
N VAL A 143 -1.46 -15.55 -15.73
CA VAL A 143 -1.99 -14.32 -15.13
C VAL A 143 -2.07 -14.43 -13.58
N LEU A 144 -2.61 -15.52 -13.06
CA LEU A 144 -2.74 -15.70 -11.61
C LEU A 144 -1.44 -16.13 -10.95
N ARG A 145 -0.55 -16.81 -11.68
CA ARG A 145 0.83 -17.07 -11.21
C ARG A 145 1.61 -15.75 -11.04
N ALA A 146 1.49 -14.82 -11.99
CA ALA A 146 2.08 -13.49 -11.85
C ALA A 146 1.46 -12.69 -10.69
N ALA A 147 0.13 -12.76 -10.52
CA ALA A 147 -0.55 -12.14 -9.38
C ALA A 147 -0.09 -12.71 -8.02
N HIS A 148 0.19 -14.03 -7.95
CA HIS A 148 0.78 -14.67 -6.77
C HIS A 148 2.14 -14.05 -6.44
N GLU A 149 3.04 -13.98 -7.41
CA GLU A 149 4.38 -13.46 -7.21
C GLU A 149 4.38 -11.96 -6.84
N LEU A 150 3.47 -11.17 -7.41
CA LEU A 150 3.26 -9.77 -7.02
C LEU A 150 2.81 -9.64 -5.56
N VAL A 151 1.96 -10.54 -5.08
CA VAL A 151 1.54 -10.57 -3.67
C VAL A 151 2.71 -10.94 -2.76
N VAL A 152 3.48 -11.98 -3.12
CA VAL A 152 4.72 -12.37 -2.39
C VAL A 152 5.66 -11.18 -2.30
N ALA A 153 5.94 -10.50 -3.42
CA ALA A 153 6.79 -9.32 -3.45
C ALA A 153 6.24 -8.18 -2.59
N GLY A 154 4.94 -7.91 -2.65
CA GLY A 154 4.28 -6.87 -1.87
C GLY A 154 4.38 -7.10 -0.36
N ILE A 155 4.23 -8.33 0.11
CA ILE A 155 4.43 -8.71 1.51
C ILE A 155 5.91 -8.57 1.90
N ALA A 156 6.82 -9.09 1.07
CA ALA A 156 8.25 -9.07 1.31
C ALA A 156 8.80 -7.63 1.41
N ILE A 157 8.38 -6.72 0.51
CA ILE A 157 8.75 -5.29 0.56
C ILE A 157 8.31 -4.67 1.89
N ARG A 158 7.07 -4.93 2.33
CA ARG A 158 6.55 -4.37 3.58
C ARG A 158 7.22 -4.94 4.82
N ARG A 159 7.73 -6.17 4.76
CA ARG A 159 8.53 -6.82 5.80
C ARG A 159 10.02 -6.52 5.70
N LEU A 160 10.46 -5.73 4.75
CA LEU A 160 11.86 -5.41 4.49
C LEU A 160 12.71 -6.65 4.17
N GLN A 161 12.15 -7.58 3.40
CA GLN A 161 12.81 -8.79 2.91
C GLN A 161 13.21 -8.58 1.45
N SER A 162 14.25 -7.79 1.22
CA SER A 162 14.66 -7.29 -0.09
C SER A 162 14.96 -8.41 -1.10
N GLN A 163 15.66 -9.45 -0.67
CA GLN A 163 16.00 -10.58 -1.52
C GLN A 163 14.77 -11.39 -1.95
N THR A 164 13.86 -11.66 -1.01
CA THR A 164 12.59 -12.34 -1.31
C THR A 164 11.77 -11.53 -2.31
N ALA A 165 11.70 -10.21 -2.14
CA ALA A 165 10.99 -9.32 -3.04
C ALA A 165 11.58 -9.34 -4.46
N ARG A 166 12.92 -9.26 -4.60
CA ARG A 166 13.61 -9.33 -5.90
C ARG A 166 13.35 -10.65 -6.62
N LEU A 167 13.45 -11.78 -5.93
CA LEU A 167 13.20 -13.08 -6.51
C LEU A 167 11.75 -13.25 -6.96
N ALA A 168 10.79 -12.80 -6.15
CA ALA A 168 9.39 -12.85 -6.50
C ALA A 168 9.08 -11.97 -7.73
N LEU A 169 9.62 -10.74 -7.78
CA LEU A 169 9.42 -9.85 -8.95
C LEU A 169 10.06 -10.40 -10.21
N ALA A 170 11.23 -11.03 -10.12
CA ALA A 170 11.85 -11.68 -11.29
C ALA A 170 10.99 -12.83 -11.84
N ARG A 171 10.38 -13.64 -10.95
CA ARG A 171 9.42 -14.67 -11.36
C ARG A 171 8.13 -14.05 -11.93
N ALA A 172 7.61 -12.99 -11.30
CA ALA A 172 6.44 -12.26 -11.80
C ALA A 172 6.68 -11.74 -13.22
N GLU A 173 7.84 -11.15 -13.49
CA GLU A 173 8.24 -10.61 -14.79
C GLU A 173 8.28 -11.70 -15.87
N HIS A 174 8.86 -12.85 -15.57
CA HIS A 174 8.90 -13.98 -16.49
C HIS A 174 7.48 -14.45 -16.86
N VAL A 175 6.64 -14.68 -15.85
CA VAL A 175 5.28 -15.19 -16.04
C VAL A 175 4.35 -14.13 -16.66
N ALA A 176 4.55 -12.85 -16.39
CA ALA A 176 3.78 -11.77 -17.01
C ALA A 176 4.06 -11.67 -18.52
N ARG A 177 5.33 -11.87 -18.94
CA ARG A 177 5.67 -11.95 -20.37
C ARG A 177 5.07 -13.19 -21.03
N GLU A 178 5.03 -14.34 -20.32
CA GLU A 178 4.34 -15.55 -20.80
C GLU A 178 2.83 -15.29 -21.04
N ALA A 179 2.20 -14.53 -20.13
CA ALA A 179 0.80 -14.15 -20.27
C ALA A 179 0.54 -13.18 -21.44
N GLY A 180 1.51 -12.36 -21.82
CA GLY A 180 1.44 -11.44 -22.95
C GLY A 180 0.46 -10.28 -22.76
N ILE A 181 0.03 -9.97 -21.51
CA ILE A 181 -0.96 -8.92 -21.21
C ILE A 181 -0.22 -7.64 -20.83
N PRO A 182 -0.31 -6.54 -21.62
CA PRO A 182 0.43 -5.32 -21.38
C PRO A 182 0.18 -4.69 -20.01
N ALA A 183 -1.06 -4.72 -19.52
CA ALA A 183 -1.43 -4.19 -18.21
C ALA A 183 -0.73 -4.93 -17.07
N LEU A 184 -0.61 -6.27 -17.16
CA LEU A 184 0.10 -7.08 -16.16
C LEU A 184 1.59 -6.81 -16.19
N ILE A 185 2.17 -6.72 -17.37
CA ILE A 185 3.59 -6.37 -17.54
C ILE A 185 3.87 -5.01 -16.90
N GLY A 186 3.04 -4.00 -17.17
CA GLY A 186 3.15 -2.67 -16.55
C GLY A 186 3.01 -2.69 -15.04
N GLU A 187 2.14 -3.54 -14.46
CA GLU A 187 2.02 -3.70 -13.00
C GLU A 187 3.32 -4.24 -12.40
N VAL A 188 3.90 -5.25 -13.02
CA VAL A 188 5.17 -5.84 -12.57
C VAL A 188 6.31 -4.82 -12.68
N GLU A 189 6.42 -4.10 -13.81
CA GLU A 189 7.42 -3.05 -14.00
C GLU A 189 7.29 -1.94 -12.94
N ASN A 190 6.07 -1.52 -12.62
CA ASN A 190 5.83 -0.55 -11.56
C ASN A 190 6.29 -1.09 -10.18
N ALA A 191 6.03 -2.35 -9.87
CA ALA A 191 6.49 -2.97 -8.63
C ALA A 191 8.03 -3.07 -8.56
N VAL A 192 8.69 -3.37 -9.68
CA VAL A 192 10.16 -3.35 -9.81
C VAL A 192 10.70 -1.93 -9.59
N ASN A 193 10.08 -0.91 -10.20
CA ASN A 193 10.47 0.49 -10.02
C ASN A 193 10.34 0.95 -8.56
N VAL A 194 9.28 0.54 -7.86
CA VAL A 194 9.11 0.81 -6.43
C VAL A 194 10.23 0.17 -5.61
N LEU A 195 10.59 -1.08 -5.89
CA LEU A 195 11.69 -1.77 -5.20
C LEU A 195 13.04 -1.09 -5.43
N ASN A 196 13.27 -0.55 -6.64
CA ASN A 196 14.50 0.12 -7.03
C ASN A 196 14.52 1.62 -6.69
N SER A 197 13.48 2.13 -6.04
CA SER A 197 13.43 3.51 -5.56
C SER A 197 13.98 3.62 -4.14
N PRO A 198 14.51 4.79 -3.71
CA PRO A 198 14.95 5.00 -2.34
C PRO A 198 13.82 4.73 -1.34
N ALA A 199 14.04 3.80 -0.41
CA ALA A 199 13.07 3.39 0.61
C ALA A 199 13.13 4.29 1.87
N ALA A 200 14.28 4.90 2.13
CA ALA A 200 14.52 5.77 3.29
C ALA A 200 15.69 6.71 3.03
N ARG A 201 16.00 7.57 4.01
CA ARG A 201 17.25 8.33 4.11
C ARG A 201 17.94 7.99 5.43
N LEU A 202 19.24 7.79 5.38
CA LEU A 202 20.09 7.65 6.55
C LEU A 202 20.62 9.02 6.93
N ILE A 203 20.46 9.39 8.19
CA ILE A 203 21.11 10.57 8.78
C ILE A 203 22.04 10.07 9.88
N ALA A 204 23.34 10.25 9.71
CA ALA A 204 24.36 9.84 10.66
C ALA A 204 25.55 10.81 10.61
N HIS A 205 26.08 11.19 11.76
CA HIS A 205 27.27 12.07 11.89
C HIS A 205 27.17 13.40 11.11
N GLY A 206 25.95 13.94 10.95
CA GLY A 206 25.69 15.16 10.19
C GLY A 206 25.61 14.98 8.67
N GLU A 207 25.83 13.78 8.18
CA GLU A 207 25.65 13.42 6.77
C GLU A 207 24.28 12.79 6.51
N GLU A 208 23.79 12.97 5.28
CA GLU A 208 22.51 12.44 4.85
C GLU A 208 22.64 11.78 3.47
N ARG A 209 22.14 10.54 3.34
CA ARG A 209 22.11 9.82 2.06
C ARG A 209 20.86 8.99 1.88
N PRO A 210 20.39 8.76 0.63
CA PRO A 210 19.30 7.83 0.35
C PRO A 210 19.73 6.39 0.68
N LEU A 211 18.75 5.57 1.06
CA LEU A 211 18.88 4.13 1.26
C LEU A 211 17.87 3.37 0.39
N TRP A 212 18.33 2.31 -0.24
CA TRP A 212 17.47 1.31 -0.87
C TRP A 212 16.98 0.28 0.16
N LEU A 213 16.04 -0.57 -0.25
CA LEU A 213 15.37 -1.49 0.68
C LEU A 213 16.35 -2.45 1.39
N ASP A 214 17.33 -2.97 0.68
CA ASP A 214 18.37 -3.86 1.21
C ASP A 214 19.31 -3.16 2.21
N GLU A 215 19.63 -1.89 1.95
CA GLU A 215 20.42 -1.09 2.90
C GLU A 215 19.59 -0.78 4.17
N VAL A 216 18.27 -0.50 4.02
CA VAL A 216 17.37 -0.34 5.17
C VAL A 216 17.30 -1.62 6.00
N GLU A 217 17.18 -2.78 5.34
CA GLU A 217 17.20 -4.09 5.99
C GLU A 217 18.51 -4.29 6.76
N THR A 218 19.66 -3.96 6.14
CA THR A 218 20.99 -4.05 6.77
C THR A 218 21.10 -3.14 7.99
N VAL A 219 20.69 -1.87 7.88
CA VAL A 219 20.72 -0.91 9.00
C VAL A 219 19.85 -1.39 10.16
N LEU A 220 18.64 -1.92 9.88
CA LEU A 220 17.75 -2.42 10.94
C LEU A 220 18.21 -3.74 11.55
N GLY A 221 19.05 -4.51 10.86
CA GLY A 221 19.70 -5.73 11.37
C GLY A 221 21.05 -5.46 12.05
N SER A 222 21.56 -4.23 12.01
CA SER A 222 22.85 -3.85 12.61
C SER A 222 22.76 -3.72 14.14
N THR A 223 23.91 -3.53 14.76
CA THR A 223 24.01 -3.24 16.20
C THR A 223 23.81 -1.76 16.54
N ALA A 224 23.59 -0.88 15.55
CA ALA A 224 23.39 0.54 15.76
C ALA A 224 22.10 0.83 16.55
N LEU A 225 22.11 1.93 17.31
CA LEU A 225 20.88 2.50 17.84
C LEU A 225 20.17 3.26 16.71
N VAL A 226 19.07 2.72 16.22
CA VAL A 226 18.30 3.28 15.10
C VAL A 226 17.08 4.05 15.59
N VAL A 227 17.03 5.35 15.33
CA VAL A 227 15.82 6.15 15.49
C VAL A 227 15.01 6.08 14.18
N ASP A 228 14.05 5.19 14.14
CA ASP A 228 13.22 4.89 12.95
C ASP A 228 12.07 5.90 12.83
N ALA A 229 12.25 6.93 12.01
CA ALA A 229 11.23 7.95 11.75
C ALA A 229 10.14 7.46 10.76
N CYS A 230 10.37 6.34 10.09
CA CYS A 230 9.34 5.71 9.26
C CYS A 230 8.27 5.03 10.12
N ARG A 231 8.65 4.51 11.30
CA ARG A 231 7.76 3.77 12.22
C ARG A 231 7.58 4.42 13.59
N TYR A 232 8.17 5.59 13.82
CA TYR A 232 8.16 6.30 15.11
C TYR A 232 8.63 5.42 16.26
N ALA A 233 9.75 4.74 16.09
CA ALA A 233 10.32 3.83 17.07
C ALA A 233 11.82 4.10 17.28
N VAL A 234 12.35 3.67 18.43
CA VAL A 234 13.78 3.59 18.68
C VAL A 234 14.15 2.12 18.83
N ARG A 235 15.14 1.66 18.09
CA ARG A 235 15.55 0.25 17.99
C ARG A 235 17.01 0.09 18.39
N GLY A 236 17.30 -0.99 19.06
CA GLY A 236 18.64 -1.50 19.33
C GLY A 236 18.64 -3.02 19.22
N VAL A 237 19.73 -3.66 19.59
CA VAL A 237 19.91 -5.12 19.45
C VAL A 237 18.75 -5.88 20.12
N GLY A 238 17.91 -6.50 19.30
CA GLY A 238 16.80 -7.34 19.77
C GLY A 238 15.64 -6.62 20.47
N MET A 239 15.67 -5.28 20.57
CA MET A 239 14.68 -4.49 21.29
C MET A 239 14.16 -3.31 20.45
N SER A 240 12.88 -2.96 20.68
CA SER A 240 12.25 -1.82 20.04
C SER A 240 11.31 -1.11 21.01
N VAL A 241 11.39 0.22 21.05
CA VAL A 241 10.51 1.09 21.85
C VAL A 241 9.68 1.93 20.90
N SER A 242 8.37 1.69 20.85
CA SER A 242 7.46 2.50 20.04
C SER A 242 7.14 3.82 20.72
N LEU A 243 7.30 4.91 19.97
CA LEU A 243 6.93 6.28 20.37
C LEU A 243 5.80 6.84 19.47
N ALA A 244 5.12 6.02 18.69
CA ALA A 244 4.08 6.42 17.72
C ALA A 244 2.96 7.27 18.37
N ARG A 245 2.59 6.97 19.62
CA ARG A 245 1.59 7.74 20.39
C ARG A 245 2.17 8.87 21.22
N ARG A 246 3.47 9.12 21.11
CA ARG A 246 4.22 10.11 21.91
C ARG A 246 5.06 11.03 21.02
N PRO A 247 4.45 11.87 20.17
CA PRO A 247 5.13 12.63 19.13
C PRO A 247 6.20 13.58 19.68
N VAL A 248 5.98 14.17 20.86
CA VAL A 248 6.96 15.04 21.51
C VAL A 248 8.23 14.25 21.89
N LEU A 249 8.08 13.07 22.49
CA LEU A 249 9.21 12.23 22.87
C LEU A 249 9.96 11.75 21.62
N PHE A 250 9.24 11.37 20.56
CA PHE A 250 9.86 10.98 19.31
C PHE A 250 10.68 12.13 18.69
N THR A 251 10.12 13.35 18.65
CA THR A 251 10.84 14.54 18.14
C THR A 251 12.10 14.83 18.94
N LEU A 252 12.07 14.67 20.25
CA LEU A 252 13.25 14.83 21.11
C LEU A 252 14.30 13.75 20.84
N ALA A 253 13.89 12.47 20.77
CA ALA A 253 14.78 11.35 20.46
C ALA A 253 15.46 11.55 19.10
N ARG A 254 14.67 11.91 18.07
CA ARG A 254 15.20 12.18 16.73
C ARG A 254 16.19 13.35 16.72
N ALA A 255 15.85 14.47 17.36
CA ALA A 255 16.74 15.63 17.40
C ALA A 255 18.07 15.33 18.08
N LEU A 256 18.06 14.53 19.15
CA LEU A 256 19.27 14.11 19.85
C LEU A 256 20.11 13.12 19.04
N ALA A 257 19.45 12.20 18.31
CA ALA A 257 20.14 11.24 17.45
C ALA A 257 20.75 11.89 16.21
N GLU A 258 20.06 12.85 15.57
CA GLU A 258 20.60 13.61 14.43
C GLU A 258 21.86 14.40 14.77
N ALA A 259 22.01 14.82 16.03
CA ALA A 259 23.18 15.58 16.49
C ALA A 259 24.28 14.70 17.07
N TRP A 260 24.00 13.40 17.28
CA TRP A 260 24.97 12.50 17.90
C TRP A 260 26.32 12.46 17.14
N PRO A 261 27.47 12.44 17.82
CA PRO A 261 27.71 12.36 19.28
C PRO A 261 27.59 13.70 20.03
N ALA A 262 27.30 14.81 19.36
CA ALA A 262 27.19 16.12 19.96
C ALA A 262 25.92 16.31 20.78
N ASP A 263 25.88 17.36 21.61
CA ASP A 263 24.69 17.78 22.34
C ASP A 263 23.77 18.70 21.53
N VAL A 264 22.51 18.78 21.94
CA VAL A 264 21.51 19.71 21.37
C VAL A 264 21.12 20.73 22.44
N SER A 265 21.12 22.02 22.07
CA SER A 265 20.76 23.11 22.99
C SER A 265 19.29 23.00 23.44
N ARG A 266 19.00 23.45 24.67
CA ARG A 266 17.64 23.50 25.23
C ARG A 266 16.67 24.25 24.32
N GLU A 267 17.13 25.35 23.74
CA GLU A 267 16.33 26.17 22.85
C GLU A 267 15.96 25.44 21.55
N THR A 268 16.92 24.73 20.92
CA THR A 268 16.68 23.92 19.75
C THR A 268 15.69 22.80 20.03
N LEU A 269 15.80 22.11 21.18
CA LEU A 269 14.89 21.06 21.57
C LEU A 269 13.47 21.60 21.81
N ILE A 270 13.32 22.75 22.49
CA ILE A 270 12.03 23.41 22.71
C ILE A 270 11.39 23.77 21.37
N ARG A 271 12.13 24.43 20.48
CA ARG A 271 11.63 24.83 19.17
C ARG A 271 11.16 23.64 18.34
N ARG A 272 11.93 22.55 18.30
CA ARG A 272 11.58 21.34 17.56
C ARG A 272 10.41 20.59 18.18
N ALA A 273 10.43 20.37 19.50
CA ALA A 273 9.42 19.54 20.20
C ALA A 273 8.06 20.23 20.33
N PHE A 274 8.04 21.54 20.57
CA PHE A 274 6.80 22.29 20.81
C PHE A 274 6.38 23.19 19.65
N ARG A 275 7.18 23.25 18.56
CA ARG A 275 6.93 24.05 17.34
C ARG A 275 6.72 25.54 17.64
N LEU A 276 7.50 26.07 18.57
CA LEU A 276 7.43 27.46 19.01
C LEU A 276 8.53 28.31 18.35
N LYS A 277 8.22 29.58 18.08
CA LYS A 277 9.20 30.53 17.56
C LYS A 277 10.05 31.16 18.68
N LEU A 278 9.47 31.31 19.89
CA LEU A 278 10.13 31.86 21.06
C LEU A 278 9.96 30.89 22.25
N SER A 279 10.99 30.80 23.11
CA SER A 279 10.99 29.97 24.33
C SER A 279 10.97 30.87 25.56
N ASP A 280 10.19 30.47 26.56
CA ASP A 280 10.13 31.06 27.90
C ASP A 280 10.47 30.03 28.98
N GLU A 281 10.43 30.44 30.25
CA GLU A 281 10.77 29.57 31.39
C GLU A 281 9.77 28.40 31.55
N SER A 282 8.51 28.60 31.18
CA SER A 282 7.50 27.53 31.24
C SER A 282 7.81 26.40 30.26
N HIS A 283 8.34 26.74 29.10
CA HIS A 283 8.79 25.77 28.09
C HIS A 283 10.04 25.00 28.53
N ARG A 284 10.95 25.65 29.29
CA ARG A 284 12.10 24.97 29.88
C ARG A 284 11.68 23.95 30.95
N ALA A 285 10.72 24.31 31.81
CA ALA A 285 10.15 23.38 32.78
C ALA A 285 9.48 22.19 32.10
N ARG A 286 8.68 22.43 31.05
CA ARG A 286 8.03 21.40 30.25
C ARG A 286 9.06 20.48 29.56
N LEU A 287 10.13 21.04 28.99
CA LEU A 287 11.21 20.25 28.38
C LEU A 287 11.83 19.29 29.40
N ARG A 288 12.10 19.73 30.65
CA ARG A 288 12.66 18.84 31.70
C ARG A 288 11.75 17.64 31.96
N VAL A 289 10.42 17.86 32.02
CA VAL A 289 9.45 16.79 32.21
C VAL A 289 9.46 15.82 31.03
N GLU A 290 9.44 16.30 29.79
CA GLU A 290 9.44 15.45 28.60
C GLU A 290 10.76 14.69 28.44
N VAL A 291 11.90 15.28 28.76
CA VAL A 291 13.19 14.58 28.81
C VAL A 291 13.20 13.49 29.89
N GLY A 292 12.60 13.75 31.05
CA GLY A 292 12.42 12.72 32.08
C GLY A 292 11.59 11.52 31.57
N ARG A 293 10.50 11.79 30.88
CA ARG A 293 9.66 10.76 30.24
C ARG A 293 10.42 10.00 29.13
N LEU A 294 11.25 10.72 28.35
CA LEU A 294 12.07 10.12 27.30
C LEU A 294 13.12 9.17 27.90
N ARG A 295 13.80 9.60 28.98
CA ARG A 295 14.75 8.75 29.72
C ARG A 295 14.09 7.45 30.20
N ALA A 296 12.91 7.56 30.79
CA ALA A 296 12.17 6.38 31.24
C ALA A 296 11.79 5.45 30.09
N ALA A 297 11.36 6.01 28.95
CA ALA A 297 10.99 5.23 27.77
C ALA A 297 12.18 4.55 27.11
N LEU A 298 13.33 5.22 27.00
CA LEU A 298 14.54 4.71 26.34
C LEU A 298 15.48 3.93 27.26
N LYS A 299 15.18 3.82 28.57
CA LYS A 299 16.05 3.18 29.56
C LYS A 299 16.73 1.88 29.11
N PRO A 300 16.05 0.98 28.37
CA PRO A 300 16.69 -0.27 27.94
C PRO A 300 17.67 -0.10 26.76
N LEU A 301 17.62 1.02 26.03
CA LEU A 301 18.37 1.23 24.78
C LEU A 301 19.40 2.36 24.87
N ALA A 302 19.04 3.47 25.54
CA ALA A 302 19.83 4.69 25.55
C ALA A 302 19.57 5.53 26.79
N GLY A 303 20.60 6.29 27.19
CA GLY A 303 20.53 7.35 28.17
C GLY A 303 20.40 8.73 27.52
N VAL A 304 19.80 9.69 28.24
CA VAL A 304 19.83 11.10 27.86
C VAL A 304 20.49 11.86 29.01
N ILE A 305 21.68 12.39 28.77
CA ILE A 305 22.45 13.13 29.78
C ILE A 305 22.23 14.64 29.61
N ALA A 306 22.33 15.38 30.73
CA ALA A 306 22.32 16.83 30.69
C ALA A 306 23.75 17.35 30.42
N THR A 307 23.86 18.39 29.60
CA THR A 307 25.10 19.10 29.31
C THR A 307 24.93 20.57 29.69
N PRO A 308 26.02 21.35 29.74
CA PRO A 308 25.95 22.79 29.98
C PRO A 308 25.00 23.48 28.97
N ARG A 309 25.04 23.10 27.70
CA ARG A 309 24.22 23.67 26.63
C ARG A 309 22.80 23.10 26.59
N GLY A 310 22.63 21.80 26.86
CA GLY A 310 21.37 21.14 26.66
C GLY A 310 21.31 19.71 27.10
N PHE A 311 21.15 18.79 26.14
CA PHE A 311 21.08 17.35 26.37
C PHE A 311 21.81 16.60 25.25
N ALA A 312 22.39 15.45 25.59
CA ALA A 312 23.00 14.51 24.64
C ALA A 312 22.45 13.11 24.78
N LEU A 313 22.42 12.37 23.69
CA LEU A 313 22.05 10.96 23.66
C LEU A 313 23.28 10.09 23.89
N VAL A 314 23.16 9.08 24.74
CA VAL A 314 24.20 8.08 25.00
C VAL A 314 23.62 6.71 24.71
N ALA A 315 24.13 6.03 23.69
CA ALA A 315 23.75 4.66 23.42
C ALA A 315 24.36 3.73 24.48
N LEU A 316 23.56 2.81 25.02
CA LEU A 316 24.02 1.91 26.10
C LEU A 316 24.60 0.60 25.55
N VAL A 317 24.12 0.16 24.40
CA VAL A 317 24.43 -1.17 23.79
C VAL A 317 25.01 -1.06 22.39
N SER A 318 25.30 0.13 21.92
CA SER A 318 25.78 0.40 20.56
C SER A 318 26.89 1.44 20.57
N SER A 319 27.81 1.31 19.63
CA SER A 319 28.86 2.31 19.35
C SER A 319 28.43 3.34 18.30
N ASP A 320 27.24 3.21 17.73
CA ASP A 320 26.77 4.09 16.67
C ASP A 320 25.29 4.43 16.84
N VAL A 321 24.90 5.64 16.42
CA VAL A 321 23.52 6.13 16.46
C VAL A 321 23.16 6.70 15.11
N VAL A 322 22.09 6.18 14.52
CA VAL A 322 21.62 6.61 13.20
C VAL A 322 20.14 6.94 13.21
N VAL A 323 19.72 7.83 12.34
CA VAL A 323 18.32 8.14 12.09
C VAL A 323 17.92 7.60 10.73
N LEU A 324 16.91 6.76 10.72
CA LEU A 324 16.27 6.29 9.50
C LEU A 324 15.07 7.20 9.20
N ALA A 325 15.25 8.15 8.30
CA ALA A 325 14.24 9.13 7.91
C ALA A 325 13.45 8.67 6.67
N GLN A 326 12.26 9.22 6.48
CA GLN A 326 11.47 8.98 5.26
C GLN A 326 12.21 9.53 4.02
N PRO A 327 12.03 8.94 2.82
CA PRO A 327 12.74 9.37 1.60
C PRO A 327 12.53 10.85 1.29
N VAL A 328 11.33 11.36 1.60
CA VAL A 328 10.98 12.78 1.47
C VAL A 328 10.50 13.28 2.83
N GLU A 329 11.10 14.35 3.33
CA GLU A 329 10.64 14.99 4.57
C GLU A 329 9.41 15.86 4.31
N GLU A 330 8.29 15.23 4.14
CA GLU A 330 7.02 15.95 4.05
C GLU A 330 6.15 15.67 5.27
N ARG A 331 5.41 16.70 5.68
CA ARG A 331 4.54 16.68 6.87
C ARG A 331 3.51 15.54 6.84
N HIS A 332 3.32 14.89 5.67
CA HIS A 332 2.33 13.86 5.40
C HIS A 332 2.89 12.72 4.54
N ALA A 333 4.17 12.40 4.71
CA ALA A 333 4.88 11.43 3.87
C ALA A 333 4.21 10.05 3.78
N ALA A 334 3.62 9.56 4.89
CA ALA A 334 2.90 8.28 4.86
C ALA A 334 1.67 8.32 3.94
N LEU A 335 0.96 9.45 3.88
CA LEU A 335 -0.16 9.64 2.97
C LEU A 335 0.32 9.76 1.52
N PHE A 336 1.42 10.48 1.28
CA PHE A 336 2.02 10.56 -0.05
C PHE A 336 2.53 9.22 -0.53
N ALA A 337 3.12 8.39 0.34
CA ALA A 337 3.59 7.06 -0.02
C ALA A 337 2.44 6.16 -0.52
N LEU A 338 1.23 6.31 0.03
CA LEU A 338 0.06 5.60 -0.49
C LEU A 338 -0.44 6.18 -1.82
N LEU A 339 -0.38 7.50 -1.99
CA LEU A 339 -0.81 8.18 -3.22
C LEU A 339 0.23 8.05 -4.35
N ALA A 340 1.46 7.63 -4.03
CA ALA A 340 2.55 7.46 -5.00
C ALA A 340 2.31 6.30 -5.99
N ASP A 341 1.35 5.41 -5.70
CA ASP A 341 0.93 4.39 -6.65
C ASP A 341 0.18 4.98 -7.87
N GLY A 342 -0.08 6.31 -7.85
CA GLY A 342 -0.77 7.03 -8.92
C GLY A 342 -2.26 6.77 -9.00
N GLU A 343 -2.78 5.90 -8.15
CA GLU A 343 -4.18 5.54 -8.12
C GLU A 343 -5.03 6.53 -7.31
N SER A 344 -6.32 6.48 -7.53
CA SER A 344 -7.26 7.35 -6.83
C SER A 344 -7.77 6.74 -5.55
N TRP A 345 -7.55 7.42 -4.44
CA TRP A 345 -7.91 6.96 -3.12
C TRP A 345 -9.11 7.69 -2.52
N SER A 346 -10.00 6.96 -1.83
CA SER A 346 -10.99 7.61 -0.96
C SER A 346 -10.38 7.98 0.39
N SER A 347 -10.90 9.03 1.04
CA SER A 347 -10.43 9.41 2.38
C SER A 347 -10.66 8.32 3.43
N SER A 348 -11.68 7.48 3.25
CA SER A 348 -11.96 6.32 4.11
C SER A 348 -10.95 5.19 3.90
N ALA A 349 -10.55 4.91 2.65
CA ALA A 349 -9.53 3.93 2.35
C ALA A 349 -8.15 4.34 2.88
N LEU A 350 -7.77 5.61 2.71
CA LEU A 350 -6.56 6.17 3.30
C LEU A 350 -6.57 6.11 4.83
N ALA A 351 -7.72 6.39 5.46
CA ALA A 351 -7.87 6.31 6.91
C ALA A 351 -7.65 4.88 7.41
N LEU A 352 -8.19 3.90 6.71
CA LEU A 352 -8.00 2.48 7.01
C LEU A 352 -6.54 2.05 6.81
N ALA A 353 -5.91 2.44 5.71
CA ALA A 353 -4.52 2.10 5.40
C ALA A 353 -3.50 2.77 6.34
N LEU A 354 -3.84 3.94 6.90
CA LEU A 354 -2.99 4.71 7.83
C LEU A 354 -3.33 4.46 9.31
N ASP A 355 -4.28 3.57 9.61
CA ASP A 355 -4.80 3.34 10.97
C ASP A 355 -5.13 4.65 11.70
N THR A 356 -5.86 5.54 11.04
CA THR A 356 -6.22 6.86 11.58
C THR A 356 -7.67 7.24 11.27
N SER A 357 -8.16 8.33 11.87
CA SER A 357 -9.54 8.76 11.62
C SER A 357 -9.70 9.37 10.22
N GLN A 358 -10.84 9.12 9.57
CA GLN A 358 -11.17 9.72 8.28
C GLN A 358 -11.17 11.26 8.34
N ARG A 359 -11.56 11.85 9.49
CA ARG A 359 -11.53 13.30 9.70
C ARG A 359 -10.09 13.84 9.65
N THR A 360 -9.14 13.13 10.26
CA THR A 360 -7.72 13.50 10.21
C THR A 360 -7.18 13.45 8.79
N VAL A 361 -7.48 12.37 8.07
CA VAL A 361 -7.09 12.23 6.65
C VAL A 361 -7.70 13.32 5.80
N GLN A 362 -8.99 13.61 5.94
CA GLN A 362 -9.67 14.64 5.16
C GLN A 362 -9.01 16.01 5.34
N ARG A 363 -8.75 16.42 6.60
CA ARG A 363 -8.07 17.69 6.90
C ARG A 363 -6.66 17.75 6.28
N THR A 364 -5.95 16.62 6.29
CA THR A 364 -4.63 16.52 5.67
C THR A 364 -4.72 16.66 4.16
N LEU A 365 -5.66 15.96 3.52
CA LEU A 365 -5.87 16.02 2.07
C LEU A 365 -6.29 17.42 1.61
N ASP A 366 -7.15 18.11 2.36
CA ASP A 366 -7.55 19.48 2.06
C ASP A 366 -6.35 20.45 2.15
N ALA A 367 -5.47 20.28 3.14
CA ALA A 367 -4.23 21.07 3.24
C ALA A 367 -3.25 20.78 2.10
N LEU A 368 -3.13 19.52 1.66
CA LEU A 368 -2.30 19.14 0.53
C LEU A 368 -2.87 19.61 -0.81
N ALA A 369 -4.18 19.62 -0.96
CA ALA A 369 -4.84 20.16 -2.14
C ALA A 369 -4.64 21.68 -2.25
N ALA A 370 -4.74 22.41 -1.12
CA ALA A 370 -4.42 23.83 -1.07
C ALA A 370 -2.95 24.12 -1.44
N ALA A 371 -2.03 23.17 -1.18
CA ALA A 371 -0.63 23.25 -1.59
C ALA A 371 -0.35 22.71 -3.00
N GLY A 372 -1.38 22.31 -3.77
CA GLY A 372 -1.26 21.79 -5.14
C GLY A 372 -0.62 20.40 -5.24
N LYS A 373 -0.44 19.70 -4.12
CA LYS A 373 0.27 18.39 -4.07
C LYS A 373 -0.62 17.20 -4.32
N VAL A 374 -1.92 17.32 -4.12
CA VAL A 374 -2.93 16.32 -4.44
C VAL A 374 -4.12 16.99 -5.11
N GLN A 375 -4.83 16.23 -5.92
CA GLN A 375 -6.02 16.72 -6.60
C GLN A 375 -7.24 15.90 -6.18
N PRO A 376 -8.33 16.56 -5.76
CA PRO A 376 -9.61 15.89 -5.58
C PRO A 376 -10.32 15.76 -6.92
N PHE A 377 -10.96 14.62 -7.15
CA PHE A 377 -11.91 14.48 -8.24
C PHE A 377 -13.19 13.76 -7.78
N GLY A 378 -14.30 13.98 -8.51
CA GLY A 378 -15.61 13.52 -8.07
C GLY A 378 -16.22 14.40 -6.96
N ARG A 379 -17.46 14.10 -6.55
CA ARG A 379 -18.21 14.89 -5.56
C ARG A 379 -18.82 13.97 -4.49
N GLY A 380 -19.01 14.52 -3.28
CA GLY A 380 -19.67 13.82 -2.17
C GLY A 380 -18.98 12.51 -1.80
N ARG A 381 -19.72 11.41 -1.68
CA ARG A 381 -19.19 10.08 -1.34
C ARG A 381 -18.30 9.47 -2.43
N ALA A 382 -18.39 9.96 -3.66
CA ALA A 382 -17.55 9.54 -4.78
C ALA A 382 -16.25 10.36 -4.89
N ARG A 383 -15.99 11.31 -3.99
CA ARG A 383 -14.75 12.11 -3.99
C ARG A 383 -13.54 11.21 -3.76
N ARG A 384 -12.58 11.30 -4.67
CA ARG A 384 -11.30 10.60 -4.66
C ARG A 384 -10.16 11.60 -4.65
N TRP A 385 -9.00 11.11 -4.26
CA TRP A 385 -7.77 11.89 -4.15
C TRP A 385 -6.65 11.15 -4.87
N MET A 386 -5.86 11.88 -5.63
CA MET A 386 -4.70 11.37 -6.34
C MET A 386 -3.58 12.42 -6.35
N THR A 387 -2.36 11.99 -6.56
CA THR A 387 -1.29 12.90 -6.96
C THR A 387 -1.58 13.44 -8.37
N PRO A 388 -1.11 14.65 -8.72
CA PRO A 388 -1.22 15.14 -10.10
C PRO A 388 -0.73 14.06 -11.07
N PRO A 389 -1.42 13.85 -12.20
CA PRO A 389 -1.18 12.69 -13.04
C PRO A 389 0.24 12.66 -13.57
N VAL A 390 0.95 11.58 -13.28
CA VAL A 390 2.06 11.13 -14.11
C VAL A 390 1.44 10.39 -15.30
N PRO A 391 1.75 10.74 -16.55
CA PRO A 391 1.10 10.14 -17.70
C PRO A 391 1.39 8.63 -17.76
N GLY A 392 0.34 7.83 -17.85
CA GLY A 392 0.41 6.41 -18.21
C GLY A 392 0.01 5.44 -17.10
N PHE A 393 -1.29 5.10 -17.02
CA PHE A 393 -1.78 3.99 -16.18
C PHE A 393 -2.37 2.89 -17.02
N ALA A 394 -1.73 1.72 -16.91
CA ALA A 394 -2.39 0.46 -17.20
C ALA A 394 -3.22 0.07 -15.97
N THR A 395 -4.53 -0.01 -16.09
CA THR A 395 -5.38 -0.61 -15.07
C THR A 395 -5.06 -2.09 -14.96
N THR A 396 -4.79 -2.55 -13.75
CA THR A 396 -4.41 -3.93 -13.44
C THR A 396 -5.62 -4.86 -13.30
N LEU A 397 -6.71 -4.58 -14.00
CA LEU A 397 -7.88 -5.43 -14.01
C LEU A 397 -7.65 -6.61 -14.95
N LEU A 398 -7.05 -7.63 -14.38
CA LEU A 398 -6.89 -8.92 -14.99
C LEU A 398 -8.07 -9.78 -14.57
N LEU A 399 -9.03 -9.91 -15.44
CA LEU A 399 -10.11 -10.85 -15.20
C LEU A 399 -9.68 -12.22 -15.65
N PRO A 400 -9.88 -13.21 -14.78
CA PRO A 400 -9.52 -14.57 -15.11
C PRO A 400 -10.42 -15.09 -16.23
N ALA A 401 -9.81 -15.97 -16.95
CA ALA A 401 -10.25 -16.89 -18.00
C ALA A 401 -11.67 -16.76 -18.57
N PRO A 402 -11.83 -17.00 -19.87
CA PRO A 402 -13.14 -17.04 -20.50
C PRO A 402 -14.07 -17.96 -19.73
N LEU A 403 -15.37 -17.64 -19.80
CA LEU A 403 -16.41 -18.57 -19.38
C LEU A 403 -16.06 -19.97 -19.85
N PRO A 404 -16.11 -21.02 -18.99
CA PRO A 404 -15.82 -22.36 -19.43
C PRO A 404 -16.62 -22.65 -20.70
N SER A 405 -15.92 -23.13 -21.71
CA SER A 405 -16.60 -23.85 -22.78
C SER A 405 -17.12 -25.14 -22.18
N ASP A 406 -18.38 -25.45 -22.39
CA ASP A 406 -19.02 -26.70 -21.97
C ASP A 406 -18.21 -27.92 -22.33
#